data_c1b83864fdcd79594feb0d34c51871c6
#
_entry.id   c1b83864fdcd79594feb0d34c51871c6
#
_cell.length_a   1.000
_cell.length_b   1.000
_cell.length_c   1.000
_cell.angle_alpha   90.00
_cell.angle_beta   90.00
_cell.angle_gamma   90.00
#
_symmetry.space_group_name_H-M   'P 1'
#
loop_
_entity.id
_entity.type
_entity.pdbx_description
1 polymer ?
#
loop_
_entity_poly.entity_id
_entity_poly.type
_entity_poly.pdbx_seq_one_letter_code
_entity_poly.pdbx_strand_id
1 'polypeptide(L)'
;MSLGGINPDVFKEAKHIHISSIFMQSGVKRDLMKILELCKANGVTTSLDSQWDPTETWDLDYKAVLPLVTVFMPNETELKFLTQSATLEEAIEKIRPYANAAVIKCGSKGSLLMRKGQPDRMQKALLNEHVVDCIGAGDSFNSGFITRLAAGDDLVRCQEYGNMTGAVNTTAAGGTTAFTSKEDVERIGRERFGWQ
;
A
#
# COMPACT_ATOMS: atom_id res chain seq x y z
N MET A 1 -19.64 -3.72 -2.96
CA MET A 1 -19.21 -5.13 -3.17
C MET A 1 -19.26 -5.85 -1.82
N SER A 2 -19.47 -7.17 -1.79
CA SER A 2 -19.42 -8.02 -0.59
C SER A 2 -18.80 -9.37 -0.99
N LEU A 3 -18.44 -10.21 -0.03
CA LEU A 3 -17.85 -11.53 -0.30
C LEU A 3 -18.74 -12.38 -1.24
N GLY A 4 -20.06 -12.35 -1.05
CA GLY A 4 -21.01 -13.09 -1.91
C GLY A 4 -21.06 -12.62 -3.38
N GLY A 5 -20.49 -11.46 -3.69
CA GLY A 5 -20.36 -10.95 -5.06
C GLY A 5 -18.97 -11.17 -5.68
N ILE A 6 -18.06 -11.84 -4.97
CA ILE A 6 -16.72 -12.18 -5.46
C ILE A 6 -16.74 -13.62 -6.00
N ASN A 7 -16.22 -13.80 -7.23
CA ASN A 7 -16.06 -15.16 -7.74
C ASN A 7 -15.09 -15.95 -6.84
N PRO A 8 -15.49 -17.10 -6.26
CA PRO A 8 -14.65 -17.88 -5.36
C PRO A 8 -13.32 -18.34 -5.97
N ASP A 9 -13.25 -18.50 -7.28
CA ASP A 9 -12.03 -18.93 -7.96
C ASP A 9 -10.91 -17.91 -7.87
N VAL A 10 -11.23 -16.61 -7.67
CA VAL A 10 -10.24 -15.56 -7.41
C VAL A 10 -9.32 -15.93 -6.24
N PHE A 11 -9.86 -16.56 -5.18
CA PHE A 11 -9.07 -16.98 -4.02
C PHE A 11 -8.16 -18.18 -4.28
N LYS A 12 -8.30 -18.86 -5.42
CA LYS A 12 -7.47 -20.01 -5.82
C LYS A 12 -6.46 -19.64 -6.90
N GLU A 13 -6.83 -18.70 -7.77
CA GLU A 13 -6.07 -18.36 -8.99
C GLU A 13 -5.18 -17.13 -8.80
N ALA A 14 -5.56 -16.20 -7.93
CA ALA A 14 -4.80 -14.99 -7.69
C ALA A 14 -3.49 -15.27 -6.94
N LYS A 15 -2.40 -14.64 -7.35
CA LYS A 15 -1.15 -14.61 -6.59
C LYS A 15 -1.20 -13.61 -5.43
N HIS A 16 -1.96 -12.54 -5.62
CA HIS A 16 -2.08 -11.43 -4.69
C HIS A 16 -3.46 -10.78 -4.79
N ILE A 17 -4.02 -10.35 -3.67
CA ILE A 17 -5.26 -9.57 -3.60
C ILE A 17 -4.97 -8.27 -2.86
N HIS A 18 -5.22 -7.14 -3.54
CA HIS A 18 -5.15 -5.81 -2.95
C HIS A 18 -6.54 -5.34 -2.55
N ILE A 19 -6.66 -4.88 -1.31
CA ILE A 19 -7.89 -4.29 -0.78
C ILE A 19 -7.60 -2.82 -0.49
N SER A 20 -8.31 -1.93 -1.18
CA SER A 20 -8.20 -0.47 -0.98
C SER A 20 -9.53 0.14 -0.60
N SER A 21 -9.51 1.37 -0.07
CA SER A 21 -10.71 2.16 0.25
C SER A 21 -11.70 1.42 1.16
N ILE A 22 -11.21 0.71 2.16
CA ILE A 22 -12.03 -0.21 2.97
C ILE A 22 -13.23 0.49 3.64
N PHE A 23 -13.06 1.76 4.04
CA PHE A 23 -14.12 2.54 4.68
C PHE A 23 -15.25 2.93 3.71
N MET A 24 -14.97 2.98 2.40
CA MET A 24 -15.96 3.26 1.36
C MET A 24 -16.66 2.00 0.85
N GLN A 25 -16.20 0.82 1.25
CA GLN A 25 -16.68 -0.48 0.79
C GLN A 25 -17.33 -1.26 1.94
N SER A 26 -18.48 -0.80 2.43
CA SER A 26 -19.16 -1.36 3.60
C SER A 26 -19.36 -2.88 3.58
N GLY A 27 -19.65 -3.47 2.42
CA GLY A 27 -19.80 -4.91 2.26
C GLY A 27 -18.47 -5.65 2.36
N VAL A 28 -17.38 -5.11 1.78
CA VAL A 28 -16.03 -5.69 1.92
C VAL A 28 -15.53 -5.53 3.35
N LYS A 29 -15.75 -4.35 3.98
CA LYS A 29 -15.37 -4.10 5.38
C LYS A 29 -16.02 -5.12 6.33
N ARG A 30 -17.33 -5.36 6.18
CA ARG A 30 -18.06 -6.35 6.98
C ARG A 30 -17.50 -7.77 6.82
N ASP A 31 -17.13 -8.14 5.60
CA ASP A 31 -16.69 -9.50 5.26
C ASP A 31 -15.14 -9.63 5.28
N LEU A 32 -14.40 -8.57 5.67
CA LEU A 32 -12.95 -8.45 5.55
C LEU A 32 -12.19 -9.63 6.18
N MET A 33 -12.53 -10.00 7.40
CA MET A 33 -11.89 -11.12 8.08
C MET A 33 -12.01 -12.42 7.29
N LYS A 34 -13.21 -12.73 6.80
CA LYS A 34 -13.46 -13.94 5.98
C LYS A 34 -12.68 -13.90 4.66
N ILE A 35 -12.59 -12.73 4.01
CA ILE A 35 -11.82 -12.55 2.78
C ILE A 35 -10.34 -12.86 3.05
N LEU A 36 -9.76 -12.28 4.11
CA LEU A 36 -8.36 -12.48 4.47
C LEU A 36 -8.07 -13.93 4.89
N GLU A 37 -8.98 -14.58 5.62
CA GLU A 37 -8.88 -16.00 5.98
C GLU A 37 -8.89 -16.90 4.74
N LEU A 38 -9.76 -16.62 3.75
CA LEU A 38 -9.79 -17.34 2.48
C LEU A 38 -8.49 -17.15 1.69
N CYS A 39 -7.94 -15.93 1.63
CA CYS A 39 -6.64 -15.67 1.01
C CYS A 39 -5.54 -16.50 1.69
N LYS A 40 -5.47 -16.44 3.02
CA LYS A 40 -4.48 -17.21 3.80
C LYS A 40 -4.59 -18.72 3.60
N ALA A 41 -5.81 -19.26 3.60
CA ALA A 41 -6.06 -20.69 3.40
C ALA A 41 -5.63 -21.19 2.01
N ASN A 42 -5.63 -20.31 1.00
CA ASN A 42 -5.22 -20.61 -0.38
C ASN A 42 -3.79 -20.16 -0.71
N GLY A 43 -3.02 -19.63 0.27
CA GLY A 43 -1.66 -19.17 0.02
C GLY A 43 -1.58 -17.86 -0.79
N VAL A 44 -2.69 -17.13 -0.91
CA VAL A 44 -2.75 -15.85 -1.63
C VAL A 44 -2.23 -14.73 -0.72
N THR A 45 -1.23 -13.99 -1.16
CA THR A 45 -0.73 -12.83 -0.43
C THR A 45 -1.72 -11.67 -0.51
N THR A 46 -1.72 -10.80 0.51
CA THR A 46 -2.68 -9.69 0.59
C THR A 46 -1.99 -8.38 0.91
N SER A 47 -2.50 -7.29 0.35
CA SER A 47 -2.18 -5.94 0.80
C SER A 47 -3.43 -5.15 1.12
N LEU A 48 -3.35 -4.31 2.12
CA LEU A 48 -4.45 -3.45 2.57
C LEU A 48 -3.99 -2.00 2.59
N ASP A 49 -4.68 -1.14 1.83
CA ASP A 49 -4.61 0.31 1.96
C ASP A 49 -5.94 0.80 2.52
N SER A 50 -5.93 1.34 3.74
CA SER A 50 -7.16 1.85 4.38
C SER A 50 -7.77 2.99 3.59
N GLN A 51 -6.91 3.84 3.03
CA GLN A 51 -7.26 5.16 2.51
C GLN A 51 -8.01 6.01 3.55
N TRP A 52 -8.47 7.20 3.16
CA TRP A 52 -9.17 8.09 4.07
C TRP A 52 -10.54 7.53 4.47
N ASP A 53 -10.88 7.60 5.76
CA ASP A 53 -12.23 7.33 6.24
C ASP A 53 -13.09 8.60 6.12
N PRO A 54 -14.07 8.66 5.20
CA PRO A 54 -14.91 9.84 5.04
C PRO A 54 -15.78 10.15 6.27
N THR A 55 -15.97 9.18 7.16
CA THR A 55 -16.72 9.35 8.41
C THR A 55 -15.83 9.77 9.58
N GLU A 56 -14.51 9.70 9.41
CA GLU A 56 -13.49 10.00 10.43
C GLU A 56 -13.61 9.19 11.72
N THR A 57 -14.35 8.09 11.68
CA THR A 57 -14.52 7.19 12.85
C THR A 57 -13.37 6.22 12.99
N TRP A 58 -12.67 5.91 11.88
CA TRP A 58 -11.55 4.96 11.81
C TRP A 58 -11.88 3.60 12.43
N ASP A 59 -13.14 3.19 12.32
CA ASP A 59 -13.68 1.95 12.88
C ASP A 59 -13.17 0.74 12.07
N LEU A 60 -11.94 0.32 12.37
CA LEU A 60 -11.31 -0.90 11.87
C LEU A 60 -10.50 -1.52 13.02
N ASP A 61 -10.84 -2.74 13.40
CA ASP A 61 -10.04 -3.50 14.36
C ASP A 61 -8.72 -3.97 13.71
N TYR A 62 -7.76 -3.04 13.63
CA TYR A 62 -6.45 -3.33 13.03
C TYR A 62 -5.72 -4.45 13.76
N LYS A 63 -6.00 -4.68 15.07
CA LYS A 63 -5.35 -5.73 15.86
C LYS A 63 -5.77 -7.12 15.40
N ALA A 64 -7.04 -7.26 14.99
CA ALA A 64 -7.54 -8.51 14.42
C ALA A 64 -7.18 -8.66 12.94
N VAL A 65 -7.18 -7.56 12.18
CA VAL A 65 -6.99 -7.57 10.71
C VAL A 65 -5.53 -7.76 10.32
N LEU A 66 -4.59 -7.00 10.91
CA LEU A 66 -3.19 -6.97 10.44
C LEU A 66 -2.44 -8.31 10.52
N PRO A 67 -2.72 -9.23 11.47
CA PRO A 67 -2.10 -10.56 11.46
C PRO A 67 -2.44 -11.41 10.23
N LEU A 68 -3.52 -11.08 9.50
CA LEU A 68 -3.95 -11.77 8.29
C LEU A 68 -3.51 -11.07 7.00
N VAL A 69 -3.00 -9.84 7.10
CA VAL A 69 -2.53 -9.05 5.96
C VAL A 69 -1.04 -9.28 5.75
N THR A 70 -0.62 -9.53 4.49
CA THR A 70 0.81 -9.68 4.19
C THR A 70 1.54 -8.35 4.29
N VAL A 71 0.99 -7.27 3.72
CA VAL A 71 1.55 -5.92 3.79
C VAL A 71 0.46 -4.88 4.00
N PHE A 72 0.56 -4.08 5.05
CA PHE A 72 -0.29 -2.91 5.29
C PHE A 72 0.34 -1.65 4.68
N MET A 73 -0.45 -0.84 3.95
CA MET A 73 0.08 0.22 3.08
C MET A 73 -0.55 1.59 3.32
N PRO A 74 -0.67 2.08 4.56
CA PRO A 74 -1.27 3.38 4.85
C PRO A 74 -0.31 4.54 4.49
N ASN A 75 -0.84 5.77 4.48
CA ASN A 75 0.01 6.93 4.64
C ASN A 75 0.19 7.29 6.14
N GLU A 76 1.12 8.23 6.42
CA GLU A 76 1.42 8.67 7.79
C GLU A 76 0.18 9.19 8.53
N THR A 77 -0.66 9.96 7.85
CA THR A 77 -1.86 10.55 8.44
C THR A 77 -2.91 9.48 8.76
N GLU A 78 -3.20 8.61 7.82
CA GLU A 78 -4.13 7.49 7.98
C GLU A 78 -3.73 6.57 9.13
N LEU A 79 -2.42 6.25 9.22
CA LEU A 79 -1.92 5.38 10.28
C LEU A 79 -2.09 6.03 11.66
N LYS A 80 -1.81 7.34 11.79
CA LYS A 80 -1.99 8.07 13.05
C LYS A 80 -3.47 8.10 13.48
N PHE A 81 -4.37 8.38 12.56
CA PHE A 81 -5.81 8.37 12.87
C PHE A 81 -6.31 6.98 13.26
N LEU A 82 -5.98 5.96 12.47
CA LEU A 82 -6.39 4.58 12.74
C LEU A 82 -5.92 4.08 14.11
N THR A 83 -4.72 4.48 14.51
CA THR A 83 -4.14 4.04 15.80
C THR A 83 -4.39 5.03 16.94
N GLN A 84 -5.03 6.17 16.66
CA GLN A 84 -5.22 7.28 17.63
C GLN A 84 -3.87 7.68 18.26
N SER A 85 -2.89 8.00 17.39
CA SER A 85 -1.53 8.35 17.78
C SER A 85 -1.21 9.78 17.40
N ALA A 86 -0.43 10.47 18.25
CA ALA A 86 0.03 11.82 17.98
C ALA A 86 1.21 11.84 16.99
N THR A 87 2.08 10.85 17.05
CA THR A 87 3.28 10.75 16.20
C THR A 87 3.28 9.49 15.36
N LEU A 88 4.11 9.50 14.29
CA LEU A 88 4.28 8.33 13.43
C LEU A 88 4.95 7.19 14.19
N GLU A 89 5.93 7.50 15.05
CA GLU A 89 6.65 6.53 15.86
C GLU A 89 5.70 5.79 16.79
N GLU A 90 4.83 6.53 17.50
CA GLU A 90 3.80 5.94 18.35
C GLU A 90 2.85 5.03 17.55
N ALA A 91 2.43 5.48 16.38
CA ALA A 91 1.55 4.72 15.50
C ALA A 91 2.18 3.40 15.04
N ILE A 92 3.46 3.44 14.67
CA ILE A 92 4.24 2.24 14.27
C ILE A 92 4.34 1.26 15.44
N GLU A 93 4.67 1.74 16.64
CA GLU A 93 4.78 0.86 17.81
C GLU A 93 3.45 0.18 18.16
N LYS A 94 2.31 0.85 17.95
CA LYS A 94 0.97 0.26 18.16
C LYS A 94 0.63 -0.85 17.16
N ILE A 95 1.08 -0.76 15.91
CA ILE A 95 0.81 -1.81 14.91
C ILE A 95 1.86 -2.92 14.90
N ARG A 96 3.08 -2.66 15.39
CA ARG A 96 4.23 -3.59 15.36
C ARG A 96 3.92 -4.99 15.90
N PRO A 97 3.17 -5.18 17.00
CA PRO A 97 2.84 -6.51 17.50
C PRO A 97 1.96 -7.34 16.56
N TYR A 98 1.20 -6.68 15.70
CA TYR A 98 0.14 -7.30 14.89
C TYR A 98 0.51 -7.42 13.41
N ALA A 99 1.22 -6.45 12.85
CA ALA A 99 1.51 -6.41 11.43
C ALA A 99 2.68 -7.34 11.05
N ASN A 100 2.53 -8.12 9.98
CA ASN A 100 3.62 -8.89 9.39
C ASN A 100 4.63 -7.98 8.70
N ALA A 101 4.15 -7.05 7.91
CA ALA A 101 4.88 -5.92 7.34
C ALA A 101 3.95 -4.73 7.15
N ALA A 102 4.51 -3.53 7.19
CA ALA A 102 3.82 -2.31 6.78
C ALA A 102 4.77 -1.42 5.96
N VAL A 103 4.27 -0.80 4.91
CA VAL A 103 4.96 0.25 4.20
C VAL A 103 4.15 1.54 4.33
N ILE A 104 4.68 2.50 5.06
CA ILE A 104 4.02 3.76 5.38
C ILE A 104 4.48 4.83 4.39
N LYS A 105 3.54 5.39 3.63
CA LYS A 105 3.79 6.47 2.68
C LYS A 105 3.94 7.79 3.45
N CYS A 106 5.11 8.43 3.37
CA CYS A 106 5.47 9.65 4.10
C CYS A 106 5.60 10.89 3.20
N GLY A 107 4.91 10.89 2.05
CA GLY A 107 4.92 12.00 1.09
C GLY A 107 6.33 12.33 0.59
N SER A 108 6.71 13.61 0.66
CA SER A 108 8.04 14.08 0.23
C SER A 108 9.22 13.53 1.05
N LYS A 109 8.96 12.90 2.20
CA LYS A 109 9.99 12.20 2.98
C LYS A 109 10.31 10.82 2.39
N GLY A 110 9.39 10.24 1.59
CA GLY A 110 9.53 8.91 1.01
C GLY A 110 8.60 7.87 1.66
N SER A 111 9.13 6.71 2.01
CA SER A 111 8.36 5.67 2.65
C SER A 111 9.16 4.94 3.72
N LEU A 112 8.47 4.47 4.77
CA LEU A 112 9.06 3.67 5.84
C LEU A 112 8.55 2.23 5.73
N LEU A 113 9.46 1.27 5.60
CA LEU A 113 9.16 -0.15 5.60
C LEU A 113 9.44 -0.75 6.97
N MET A 114 8.40 -1.18 7.66
CA MET A 114 8.45 -1.96 8.89
C MET A 114 8.23 -3.44 8.55
N ARG A 115 9.06 -4.32 9.12
CA ARG A 115 8.98 -5.78 8.94
C ARG A 115 9.13 -6.46 10.29
N LYS A 116 8.33 -7.47 10.53
CA LYS A 116 8.40 -8.21 11.79
C LYS A 116 9.80 -8.80 11.99
N GLY A 117 10.41 -8.50 13.15
CA GLY A 117 11.73 -9.02 13.52
C GLY A 117 12.92 -8.43 12.75
N GLN A 118 12.73 -7.35 12.01
CA GLN A 118 13.79 -6.66 11.28
C GLN A 118 13.80 -5.16 11.61
N PRO A 119 14.94 -4.46 11.47
CA PRO A 119 14.99 -3.01 11.58
C PRO A 119 14.10 -2.33 10.55
N ASP A 120 13.50 -1.22 10.94
CA ASP A 120 12.76 -0.36 10.03
C ASP A 120 13.70 0.28 8.99
N ARG A 121 13.19 0.43 7.77
CA ARG A 121 13.94 1.01 6.65
C ARG A 121 13.23 2.25 6.13
N MET A 122 13.86 3.40 6.27
CA MET A 122 13.43 4.61 5.60
C MET A 122 14.03 4.68 4.20
N GLN A 123 13.19 4.77 3.18
CA GLN A 123 13.57 5.05 1.80
C GLN A 123 13.18 6.49 1.48
N LYS A 124 14.16 7.33 1.12
CA LYS A 124 13.92 8.72 0.71
C LYS A 124 13.07 8.77 -0.56
N ALA A 125 12.23 9.80 -0.65
CA ALA A 125 11.47 10.07 -1.88
C ALA A 125 12.40 10.42 -3.05
N LEU A 126 11.98 10.02 -4.23
CA LEU A 126 12.52 10.53 -5.48
C LEU A 126 11.76 11.82 -5.81
N LEU A 127 12.33 12.96 -5.46
CA LEU A 127 11.65 14.25 -5.58
C LEU A 127 11.61 14.72 -7.03
N ASN A 128 10.43 15.14 -7.47
CA ASN A 128 10.24 15.78 -8.76
C ASN A 128 10.40 17.31 -8.60
N GLU A 129 11.37 17.91 -9.27
CA GLU A 129 11.57 19.36 -9.25
C GLU A 129 10.45 20.14 -9.98
N HIS A 130 9.73 19.45 -10.88
CA HIS A 130 8.65 20.03 -11.68
C HIS A 130 7.38 19.18 -11.52
N VAL A 131 6.76 19.26 -10.34
CA VAL A 131 5.51 18.55 -10.04
C VAL A 131 4.37 19.14 -10.87
N VAL A 132 3.70 18.28 -11.64
CA VAL A 132 2.50 18.64 -12.41
C VAL A 132 1.26 18.39 -11.56
N ASP A 133 1.17 17.21 -10.91
CA ASP A 133 0.04 16.81 -10.09
C ASP A 133 0.49 15.71 -9.09
N CYS A 134 -0.11 15.68 -7.91
CA CYS A 134 0.14 14.66 -6.90
C CYS A 134 -1.05 13.70 -6.71
N ILE A 135 -2.15 13.90 -7.45
CA ILE A 135 -3.33 13.02 -7.37
C ILE A 135 -2.93 11.61 -7.80
N GLY A 136 -3.27 10.61 -6.99
CA GLY A 136 -2.97 9.22 -7.28
C GLY A 136 -1.52 8.78 -7.04
N ALA A 137 -0.63 9.65 -6.53
CA ALA A 137 0.75 9.26 -6.25
C ALA A 137 0.86 8.12 -5.24
N GLY A 138 -0.04 8.09 -4.23
CA GLY A 138 -0.15 6.98 -3.28
C GLY A 138 -0.63 5.68 -3.93
N ASP A 139 -1.62 5.75 -4.81
CA ASP A 139 -2.14 4.59 -5.54
C ASP A 139 -1.09 4.06 -6.54
N SER A 140 -0.34 4.96 -7.16
CA SER A 140 0.78 4.62 -8.04
C SER A 140 1.93 3.96 -7.28
N PHE A 141 2.23 4.43 -6.06
CA PHE A 141 3.15 3.74 -5.15
C PHE A 141 2.66 2.32 -4.86
N ASN A 142 1.39 2.16 -4.47
CA ASN A 142 0.81 0.85 -4.20
C ASN A 142 0.90 -0.07 -5.42
N SER A 143 0.54 0.43 -6.60
CA SER A 143 0.60 -0.32 -7.85
C SER A 143 2.01 -0.84 -8.16
N GLY A 144 3.02 0.03 -8.04
CA GLY A 144 4.41 -0.36 -8.24
C GLY A 144 4.89 -1.39 -7.23
N PHE A 145 4.61 -1.14 -5.95
CA PHE A 145 4.95 -2.07 -4.87
C PHE A 145 4.35 -3.47 -5.11
N ILE A 146 3.04 -3.53 -5.41
CA ILE A 146 2.30 -4.77 -5.61
C ILE A 146 2.78 -5.50 -6.87
N THR A 147 3.11 -4.78 -7.93
CA THR A 147 3.66 -5.36 -9.16
C THR A 147 4.92 -6.18 -8.87
N ARG A 148 5.83 -5.64 -8.05
CA ARG A 148 7.07 -6.33 -7.66
C ARG A 148 6.81 -7.46 -6.66
N LEU A 149 5.88 -7.24 -5.71
CA LEU A 149 5.49 -8.27 -4.75
C LEU A 149 4.88 -9.49 -5.45
N ALA A 150 3.98 -9.28 -6.41
CA ALA A 150 3.37 -10.36 -7.21
C ALA A 150 4.38 -11.08 -8.13
N ALA A 151 5.49 -10.42 -8.48
CA ALA A 151 6.61 -11.02 -9.19
C ALA A 151 7.54 -11.86 -8.29
N GLY A 152 7.38 -11.78 -6.96
CA GLY A 152 8.16 -12.52 -5.98
C GLY A 152 9.40 -11.79 -5.46
N ASP A 153 9.52 -10.49 -5.72
CA ASP A 153 10.62 -9.68 -5.19
C ASP A 153 10.50 -9.50 -3.66
N ASP A 154 11.62 -9.21 -3.01
CA ASP A 154 11.63 -8.86 -1.60
C ASP A 154 10.99 -7.48 -1.35
N LEU A 155 10.59 -7.24 -0.09
CA LEU A 155 9.85 -6.02 0.27
C LEU A 155 10.68 -4.74 0.12
N VAL A 156 12.02 -4.82 0.16
CA VAL A 156 12.91 -3.68 -0.06
C VAL A 156 12.83 -3.25 -1.52
N ARG A 157 12.94 -4.21 -2.44
CA ARG A 157 12.81 -3.95 -3.88
C ARG A 157 11.40 -3.45 -4.24
N CYS A 158 10.37 -4.02 -3.60
CA CYS A 158 8.99 -3.54 -3.75
C CYS A 158 8.86 -2.06 -3.30
N GLN A 159 9.45 -1.70 -2.16
CA GLN A 159 9.44 -0.33 -1.64
C GLN A 159 10.15 0.65 -2.60
N GLU A 160 11.30 0.28 -3.13
CA GLU A 160 12.07 1.09 -4.08
C GLU A 160 11.28 1.36 -5.35
N TYR A 161 10.67 0.31 -5.91
CA TYR A 161 9.85 0.45 -7.11
C TYR A 161 8.58 1.26 -6.84
N GLY A 162 7.92 1.08 -5.68
CA GLY A 162 6.79 1.90 -5.27
C GLY A 162 7.15 3.38 -5.16
N ASN A 163 8.29 3.74 -4.55
CA ASN A 163 8.76 5.13 -4.51
C ASN A 163 8.98 5.70 -5.94
N MET A 164 9.54 4.90 -6.84
CA MET A 164 9.75 5.31 -8.23
C MET A 164 8.43 5.55 -8.95
N THR A 165 7.48 4.63 -8.87
CA THR A 165 6.17 4.80 -9.53
C THR A 165 5.37 5.96 -8.95
N GLY A 166 5.42 6.18 -7.62
CA GLY A 166 4.84 7.36 -6.99
C GLY A 166 5.45 8.67 -7.49
N ALA A 167 6.77 8.71 -7.70
CA ALA A 167 7.46 9.87 -8.28
C ALA A 167 7.08 10.08 -9.76
N VAL A 168 7.03 9.01 -10.56
CA VAL A 168 6.61 9.07 -11.97
C VAL A 168 5.20 9.64 -12.11
N ASN A 169 4.28 9.27 -11.21
CA ASN A 169 2.93 9.83 -11.22
C ASN A 169 2.92 11.37 -11.21
N THR A 170 3.84 11.99 -10.49
CA THR A 170 3.89 13.46 -10.34
C THR A 170 4.30 14.19 -11.63
N THR A 171 4.68 13.47 -12.68
CA THR A 171 5.17 14.04 -13.96
C THR A 171 4.07 14.40 -14.95
N ALA A 172 2.82 13.98 -14.70
CA ALA A 172 1.68 14.25 -15.56
C ALA A 172 0.41 14.53 -14.73
N ALA A 173 -0.57 15.19 -15.32
CA ALA A 173 -1.84 15.49 -14.68
C ALA A 173 -2.73 14.25 -14.58
N GLY A 174 -3.42 14.10 -13.43
CA GLY A 174 -4.30 12.97 -13.15
C GLY A 174 -3.56 11.70 -12.73
N GLY A 175 -4.29 10.78 -12.10
CA GLY A 175 -3.71 9.62 -11.41
C GLY A 175 -3.07 8.54 -12.28
N THR A 176 -3.31 8.54 -13.60
CA THR A 176 -2.90 7.46 -14.50
C THR A 176 -2.20 7.89 -15.78
N THR A 177 -2.22 9.16 -16.12
CA THR A 177 -1.72 9.69 -17.41
C THR A 177 -0.22 9.46 -17.62
N ALA A 178 0.56 9.39 -16.54
CA ALA A 178 2.00 9.09 -16.60
C ALA A 178 2.32 7.62 -16.94
N PHE A 179 1.32 6.73 -16.91
CA PHE A 179 1.50 5.28 -17.03
C PHE A 179 1.03 4.78 -18.40
N THR A 180 1.85 4.96 -19.43
CA THR A 180 1.55 4.55 -20.80
C THR A 180 1.99 3.12 -21.09
N SER A 181 3.18 2.75 -20.62
CA SER A 181 3.72 1.39 -20.65
C SER A 181 4.71 1.18 -19.49
N LYS A 182 5.04 -0.07 -19.19
CA LYS A 182 6.05 -0.40 -18.18
C LYS A 182 7.41 0.18 -18.55
N GLU A 183 7.78 0.06 -19.83
CA GLU A 183 9.03 0.54 -20.39
C GLU A 183 9.17 2.06 -20.22
N ASP A 184 8.09 2.81 -20.49
CA ASP A 184 8.06 4.26 -20.31
C ASP A 184 8.18 4.66 -18.84
N VAL A 185 7.48 3.98 -17.95
CA VAL A 185 7.57 4.22 -16.51
C VAL A 185 9.01 4.04 -16.01
N GLU A 186 9.65 2.92 -16.37
CA GLU A 186 11.02 2.64 -15.99
C GLU A 186 12.02 3.61 -16.65
N ARG A 187 11.78 4.01 -17.91
CA ARG A 187 12.59 5.02 -18.59
C ARG A 187 12.51 6.37 -17.87
N ILE A 188 11.30 6.84 -17.56
CA ILE A 188 11.11 8.09 -16.80
C ILE A 188 11.76 8.00 -15.42
N GLY A 189 11.62 6.86 -14.75
CA GLY A 189 12.26 6.58 -13.47
C GLY A 189 13.78 6.76 -13.54
N ARG A 190 14.42 6.20 -14.56
CA ARG A 190 15.87 6.34 -14.76
C ARG A 190 16.29 7.75 -15.15
N GLU A 191 15.63 8.34 -16.15
CA GLU A 191 16.05 9.62 -16.73
C GLU A 191 15.79 10.81 -15.80
N ARG A 192 14.66 10.81 -15.09
CA ARG A 192 14.26 11.97 -14.26
C ARG A 192 14.63 11.81 -12.80
N PHE A 193 14.70 10.58 -12.30
CA PHE A 193 14.85 10.31 -10.87
C PHE A 193 16.09 9.48 -10.52
N GLY A 194 16.90 9.09 -11.51
CA GLY A 194 18.14 8.30 -11.27
C GLY A 194 17.86 6.92 -10.67
N TRP A 195 16.65 6.38 -10.85
CA TRP A 195 16.31 5.03 -10.39
C TRP A 195 17.12 3.98 -11.16
N GLN A 196 17.64 2.94 -10.44
CA GLN A 196 18.50 1.89 -10.99
C GLN A 196 17.88 0.50 -10.92
#